data_7c7df8e2764452f5878c19ad0e60c130
#
_entry.id   7c7df8e2764452f5878c19ad0e60c130
#
_cell.length_a   1.000
_cell.length_b   1.000
_cell.length_c   1.000
_cell.angle_alpha   90.00
_cell.angle_beta   90.00
_cell.angle_gamma   90.00
#
_symmetry.space_group_name_H-M   'P 1'
#
loop_
_entity.id
_entity.type
_entity.pdbx_description
1 polymer ?
#
loop_
_entity_poly.entity_id
_entity_poly.type
_entity_poly.pdbx_seq_one_letter_code
_entity_poly.pdbx_strand_id
1 'polypeptide(L)'
;MNENYGGVSPATASHPFFGYGSTATSTAGMSSSAYTSSSSEYANLGYRIPVPALIAHGFMMSFAVGVFLPFGAIIIQVVPWNKKVTRLHAPIQAFALAMLLSGMGVGIYLGVTTHKISYYHPIIGFIVVGGLLLFQPLMGLYSHLHFQKNGTKSVFAYVHRWWGRIMVILGIINGGLGFRLAGIGLPGTPVGAVVAYSVVAGVIISAYLVVVIVGTTRQVAHAKT
;
A
#
# COMPACT_ATOMS: atom_id res chain seq x y z
N MET A 1 -32.12 63.94 6.95
CA MET A 1 -31.64 62.88 6.04
C MET A 1 -30.71 62.04 6.84
N ASN A 2 -31.18 60.86 7.21
CA ASN A 2 -30.52 59.97 8.16
C ASN A 2 -30.09 58.73 7.36
N GLU A 3 -28.79 58.60 7.09
CA GLU A 3 -28.24 57.40 6.43
C GLU A 3 -27.64 56.47 7.48
N ASN A 4 -28.25 55.34 7.59
CA ASN A 4 -27.93 54.25 8.52
C ASN A 4 -26.92 53.33 7.84
N TYR A 5 -25.64 53.38 8.21
CA TYR A 5 -24.63 52.40 7.78
C TYR A 5 -24.69 51.19 8.70
N GLY A 6 -25.26 50.10 8.18
CA GLY A 6 -25.22 48.78 8.84
C GLY A 6 -23.85 48.12 8.70
N GLY A 7 -23.14 47.99 9.82
CA GLY A 7 -21.86 47.31 9.91
C GLY A 7 -22.05 45.79 9.79
N VAL A 8 -21.35 45.18 8.83
CA VAL A 8 -21.22 43.74 8.70
C VAL A 8 -20.03 43.25 9.54
N SER A 9 -20.32 42.49 10.59
CA SER A 9 -19.28 41.86 11.40
C SER A 9 -18.69 40.64 10.67
N PRO A 10 -17.35 40.44 10.69
CA PRO A 10 -16.75 39.25 10.11
C PRO A 10 -17.02 38.00 10.97
N ALA A 11 -17.52 36.96 10.34
CA ALA A 11 -17.69 35.66 10.96
C ALA A 11 -16.34 35.04 11.31
N THR A 12 -16.09 34.83 12.59
CA THR A 12 -14.95 34.07 13.12
C THR A 12 -15.16 32.60 12.83
N ALA A 13 -14.33 32.04 11.97
CA ALA A 13 -14.25 30.60 11.74
C ALA A 13 -13.64 29.92 12.98
N SER A 14 -14.48 29.23 13.75
CA SER A 14 -14.04 28.37 14.85
C SER A 14 -13.55 27.04 14.30
N HIS A 15 -12.26 26.75 14.47
CA HIS A 15 -11.69 25.43 14.23
C HIS A 15 -12.20 24.45 15.31
N PRO A 16 -12.64 23.24 14.95
CA PRO A 16 -12.98 22.23 15.96
C PRO A 16 -11.68 21.67 16.57
N PHE A 17 -11.47 21.95 17.83
CA PHE A 17 -10.44 21.40 18.69
C PHE A 17 -10.77 19.91 18.97
N PHE A 18 -9.80 19.02 18.74
CA PHE A 18 -9.93 17.60 19.07
C PHE A 18 -9.91 17.43 20.60
N GLY A 19 -11.08 17.25 21.21
CA GLY A 19 -11.23 16.82 22.58
C GLY A 19 -11.13 15.30 22.70
N TYR A 20 -10.09 14.81 23.34
CA TYR A 20 -9.99 13.42 23.81
C TYR A 20 -10.83 13.26 25.06
N GLY A 21 -12.05 12.75 24.89
CA GLY A 21 -12.93 12.39 25.98
C GLY A 21 -12.97 10.87 26.15
N SER A 22 -12.31 10.37 27.19
CA SER A 22 -12.43 9.01 27.69
C SER A 22 -13.74 8.87 28.47
N THR A 23 -14.66 8.01 28.03
CA THR A 23 -15.72 7.44 28.89
C THR A 23 -16.11 6.05 28.44
N ALA A 24 -15.86 5.12 29.36
CA ALA A 24 -16.69 3.98 29.78
C ALA A 24 -17.36 3.07 28.75
N THR A 25 -16.91 1.85 28.79
CA THR A 25 -17.53 0.57 28.47
C THR A 25 -19.06 0.56 28.61
N SER A 26 -19.76 0.35 27.49
CA SER A 26 -21.05 -0.35 27.50
C SER A 26 -21.10 -1.27 26.28
N THR A 27 -20.94 -2.56 26.55
CA THR A 27 -21.31 -3.65 25.65
C THR A 27 -22.83 -3.64 25.51
N ALA A 28 -23.33 -2.93 24.52
CA ALA A 28 -24.71 -3.03 24.07
C ALA A 28 -24.71 -3.24 22.57
N GLY A 29 -25.44 -4.27 22.13
CA GLY A 29 -25.51 -4.76 20.77
C GLY A 29 -25.63 -3.65 19.74
N MET A 30 -24.69 -3.64 18.79
CA MET A 30 -24.80 -2.81 17.60
C MET A 30 -25.98 -3.33 16.79
N SER A 31 -27.11 -2.66 16.95
CA SER A 31 -28.34 -2.97 16.24
C SER A 31 -28.13 -2.77 14.73
N SER A 32 -28.77 -3.62 13.95
CA SER A 32 -28.85 -3.57 12.49
C SER A 32 -29.30 -2.21 11.92
N SER A 33 -29.83 -1.34 12.74
CA SER A 33 -30.29 0.01 12.40
C SER A 33 -29.18 1.00 12.08
N ALA A 34 -27.95 0.85 12.66
CA ALA A 34 -26.81 1.71 12.35
C ALA A 34 -26.23 1.41 10.95
N TYR A 35 -26.35 0.16 10.50
CA TYR A 35 -25.92 -0.27 9.17
C TYR A 35 -26.82 0.26 8.05
N THR A 36 -28.11 0.38 8.32
CA THR A 36 -29.10 0.91 7.36
C THR A 36 -29.06 2.44 7.25
N SER A 37 -28.73 3.16 8.32
CA SER A 37 -28.66 4.64 8.29
C SER A 37 -27.45 5.14 7.50
N SER A 38 -26.29 4.47 7.61
CA SER A 38 -25.11 4.85 6.83
C SER A 38 -25.30 4.57 5.33
N SER A 39 -25.96 3.47 4.95
CA SER A 39 -26.23 3.16 3.55
C SER A 39 -27.22 4.13 2.90
N SER A 40 -28.16 4.70 3.68
CA SER A 40 -29.13 5.71 3.19
C SER A 40 -28.49 7.10 3.00
N GLU A 41 -27.53 7.46 3.82
CA GLU A 41 -26.81 8.74 3.73
C GLU A 41 -25.92 8.79 2.48
N TYR A 42 -25.28 7.67 2.12
CA TYR A 42 -24.51 7.56 0.86
C TYR A 42 -25.42 7.49 -0.38
N ALA A 43 -26.61 6.93 -0.27
CA ALA A 43 -27.61 6.90 -1.36
C ALA A 43 -28.10 8.31 -1.73
N ASN A 44 -28.20 9.21 -0.76
CA ASN A 44 -28.62 10.60 -0.96
C ASN A 44 -27.54 11.49 -1.61
N LEU A 45 -26.25 11.07 -1.58
CA LEU A 45 -25.16 11.81 -2.23
C LEU A 45 -24.99 11.47 -3.72
N GLY A 46 -25.87 10.65 -4.29
CA GLY A 46 -25.78 10.25 -5.72
C GLY A 46 -24.55 9.41 -6.06
N TYR A 47 -23.77 9.01 -5.06
CA TYR A 47 -22.48 8.37 -5.19
C TYR A 47 -22.56 6.92 -4.69
N ARG A 48 -22.77 5.97 -5.60
CA ARG A 48 -22.59 4.54 -5.27
C ARG A 48 -21.11 4.17 -5.43
N ILE A 49 -20.39 4.09 -4.32
CA ILE A 49 -19.07 3.43 -4.34
C ILE A 49 -19.29 1.97 -4.75
N PRO A 50 -18.70 1.48 -5.84
CA PRO A 50 -18.81 0.08 -6.24
C PRO A 50 -18.02 -0.79 -5.25
N VAL A 51 -18.66 -1.21 -4.15
CA VAL A 51 -18.04 -1.98 -3.06
C VAL A 51 -17.29 -3.22 -3.56
N PRO A 52 -17.80 -4.02 -4.50
CA PRO A 52 -17.01 -5.16 -5.03
C PRO A 52 -15.71 -4.74 -5.69
N ALA A 53 -15.70 -3.64 -6.43
CA ALA A 53 -14.47 -3.12 -7.05
C ALA A 53 -13.48 -2.60 -5.99
N LEU A 54 -13.98 -1.96 -4.93
CA LEU A 54 -13.15 -1.51 -3.82
C LEU A 54 -12.49 -2.69 -3.09
N ILE A 55 -13.23 -3.76 -2.82
CA ILE A 55 -12.69 -4.99 -2.22
C ILE A 55 -11.68 -5.64 -3.16
N ALA A 56 -11.98 -5.77 -4.44
CA ALA A 56 -11.08 -6.36 -5.42
C ALA A 56 -9.77 -5.58 -5.54
N HIS A 57 -9.85 -4.24 -5.61
CA HIS A 57 -8.68 -3.36 -5.60
C HIS A 57 -7.84 -3.57 -4.34
N GLY A 58 -8.45 -3.46 -3.17
CA GLY A 58 -7.78 -3.62 -1.88
C GLY A 58 -7.11 -4.99 -1.74
N PHE A 59 -7.80 -6.07 -2.13
CA PHE A 59 -7.27 -7.43 -2.11
C PHE A 59 -6.05 -7.57 -3.03
N MET A 60 -6.18 -7.23 -4.32
CA MET A 60 -5.07 -7.37 -5.29
C MET A 60 -3.85 -6.54 -4.88
N MET A 61 -4.04 -5.29 -4.49
CA MET A 61 -2.94 -4.41 -4.11
C MET A 61 -2.26 -4.86 -2.82
N SER A 62 -3.04 -5.27 -1.80
CA SER A 62 -2.50 -5.74 -0.53
C SER A 62 -1.71 -7.03 -0.68
N PHE A 63 -2.20 -8.00 -1.45
CA PHE A 63 -1.46 -9.24 -1.70
C PHE A 63 -0.22 -9.02 -2.56
N ALA A 64 -0.31 -8.22 -3.60
CA ALA A 64 0.84 -7.94 -4.45
C ALA A 64 1.96 -7.26 -3.66
N VAL A 65 1.66 -6.13 -3.00
CA VAL A 65 2.66 -5.31 -2.30
C VAL A 65 3.02 -5.86 -0.94
N GLY A 66 2.04 -6.35 -0.18
CA GLY A 66 2.24 -6.81 1.21
C GLY A 66 2.76 -8.24 1.31
N VAL A 67 2.53 -9.09 0.29
CA VAL A 67 2.90 -10.51 0.35
C VAL A 67 3.87 -10.90 -0.76
N PHE A 68 3.46 -10.84 -2.03
CA PHE A 68 4.24 -11.43 -3.12
C PHE A 68 5.56 -10.72 -3.40
N LEU A 69 5.59 -9.39 -3.43
CA LEU A 69 6.84 -8.65 -3.65
C LEU A 69 7.86 -8.87 -2.53
N PRO A 70 7.52 -8.73 -1.24
CA PRO A 70 8.45 -9.04 -0.16
C PRO A 70 8.86 -10.50 -0.11
N PHE A 71 7.93 -11.44 -0.32
CA PHE A 71 8.22 -12.87 -0.34
C PHE A 71 9.24 -13.24 -1.41
N GLY A 72 9.08 -12.74 -2.62
CA GLY A 72 10.06 -12.94 -3.69
C GLY A 72 11.43 -12.33 -3.37
N ALA A 73 11.48 -11.21 -2.61
CA ALA A 73 12.72 -10.63 -2.14
C ALA A 73 13.37 -11.43 -1.00
N ILE A 74 12.58 -12.04 -0.11
CA ILE A 74 13.06 -12.92 0.97
C ILE A 74 13.67 -14.20 0.40
N ILE A 75 13.03 -14.83 -0.59
CA ILE A 75 13.51 -16.08 -1.20
C ILE A 75 14.96 -15.94 -1.68
N ILE A 76 15.31 -14.85 -2.33
CA ILE A 76 16.70 -14.61 -2.81
C ILE A 76 17.71 -14.58 -1.68
N GLN A 77 17.31 -14.17 -0.48
CA GLN A 77 18.22 -14.04 0.65
C GLN A 77 18.36 -15.33 1.46
N VAL A 78 17.29 -16.14 1.51
CA VAL A 78 17.23 -17.37 2.32
C VAL A 78 17.75 -18.57 1.55
N VAL A 79 17.42 -18.69 0.27
CA VAL A 79 17.83 -19.84 -0.53
C VAL A 79 19.27 -19.64 -1.01
N PRO A 80 20.17 -20.64 -0.85
CA PRO A 80 21.54 -20.55 -1.33
C PRO A 80 21.60 -20.12 -2.80
N TRP A 81 22.55 -19.22 -3.10
CA TRP A 81 22.68 -18.61 -4.42
C TRP A 81 23.03 -19.68 -5.48
N ASN A 82 22.03 -20.12 -6.20
CA ASN A 82 22.19 -20.98 -7.37
C ASN A 82 21.18 -20.54 -8.46
N LYS A 83 21.32 -21.14 -9.66
CA LYS A 83 20.43 -20.84 -10.81
C LYS A 83 18.93 -21.05 -10.51
N LYS A 84 18.58 -21.88 -9.50
CA LYS A 84 17.20 -22.16 -9.11
C LYS A 84 16.52 -20.97 -8.43
N VAL A 85 17.27 -20.13 -7.71
CA VAL A 85 16.72 -18.98 -6.97
C VAL A 85 16.13 -17.92 -7.91
N THR A 86 16.86 -17.61 -8.99
CA THR A 86 16.36 -16.68 -10.01
C THR A 86 15.12 -17.21 -10.71
N ARG A 87 15.05 -18.53 -10.91
CA ARG A 87 13.87 -19.21 -11.50
C ARG A 87 12.62 -19.15 -10.63
N LEU A 88 12.76 -18.95 -9.32
CA LEU A 88 11.64 -18.76 -8.39
C LEU A 88 11.27 -17.28 -8.25
N HIS A 89 12.28 -16.42 -8.09
CA HIS A 89 12.06 -14.99 -7.90
C HIS A 89 11.33 -14.34 -9.08
N ALA A 90 11.80 -14.55 -10.30
CA ALA A 90 11.27 -13.86 -11.47
C ALA A 90 9.77 -14.16 -11.73
N PRO A 91 9.29 -15.42 -11.72
CA PRO A 91 7.85 -15.68 -11.90
C PRO A 91 6.99 -15.14 -10.75
N ILE A 92 7.45 -15.21 -9.50
CA ILE A 92 6.71 -14.64 -8.36
C ILE A 92 6.57 -13.12 -8.52
N GLN A 93 7.65 -12.44 -8.91
CA GLN A 93 7.61 -11.00 -9.15
C GLN A 93 6.75 -10.64 -10.38
N ALA A 94 6.81 -11.43 -11.45
CA ALA A 94 5.96 -11.24 -12.63
C ALA A 94 4.47 -11.38 -12.28
N PHE A 95 4.12 -12.38 -11.46
CA PHE A 95 2.76 -12.55 -10.95
C PHE A 95 2.32 -11.36 -10.09
N ALA A 96 3.18 -10.90 -9.17
CA ALA A 96 2.91 -9.73 -8.35
C ALA A 96 2.69 -8.46 -9.20
N LEU A 97 3.51 -8.26 -10.24
CA LEU A 97 3.35 -7.14 -11.18
C LEU A 97 2.05 -7.23 -11.98
N ALA A 98 1.64 -8.42 -12.40
CA ALA A 98 0.35 -8.61 -13.07
C ALA A 98 -0.82 -8.27 -12.13
N MET A 99 -0.76 -8.68 -10.87
CA MET A 99 -1.75 -8.28 -9.85
C MET A 99 -1.76 -6.77 -9.62
N LEU A 100 -0.59 -6.14 -9.55
CA LEU A 100 -0.48 -4.68 -9.40
C LEU A 100 -1.12 -3.94 -10.58
N LEU A 101 -0.85 -4.39 -11.80
CA LEU A 101 -1.41 -3.78 -13.00
C LEU A 101 -2.93 -3.92 -13.04
N SER A 102 -3.46 -5.10 -12.72
CA SER A 102 -4.90 -5.35 -12.63
C SER A 102 -5.55 -4.52 -11.52
N GLY A 103 -4.92 -4.50 -10.33
CA GLY A 103 -5.37 -3.69 -9.20
C GLY A 103 -5.33 -2.19 -9.49
N MET A 104 -4.32 -1.71 -10.21
CA MET A 104 -4.24 -0.32 -10.66
C MET A 104 -5.38 0.04 -11.63
N GLY A 105 -5.70 -0.84 -12.58
CA GLY A 105 -6.84 -0.63 -13.49
C GLY A 105 -8.16 -0.44 -12.73
N VAL A 106 -8.44 -1.31 -11.74
CA VAL A 106 -9.61 -1.17 -10.87
C VAL A 106 -9.52 0.10 -10.02
N GLY A 107 -8.33 0.46 -9.53
CA GLY A 107 -8.09 1.70 -8.76
C GLY A 107 -8.34 2.96 -9.58
N ILE A 108 -7.95 2.99 -10.85
CA ILE A 108 -8.26 4.08 -11.79
C ILE A 108 -9.78 4.20 -11.96
N TYR A 109 -10.46 3.09 -12.21
CA TYR A 109 -11.92 3.07 -12.32
C TYR A 109 -12.57 3.66 -11.05
N LEU A 110 -12.15 3.22 -9.88
CA LEU A 110 -12.65 3.76 -8.60
C LEU A 110 -12.33 5.25 -8.45
N GLY A 111 -11.11 5.67 -8.74
CA GLY A 111 -10.69 7.06 -8.62
C GLY A 111 -11.46 8.01 -9.53
N VAL A 112 -11.75 7.58 -10.75
CA VAL A 112 -12.55 8.35 -11.73
C VAL A 112 -14.02 8.39 -11.32
N THR A 113 -14.62 7.24 -11.01
CA THR A 113 -16.04 7.17 -10.64
C THR A 113 -16.36 7.86 -9.33
N THR A 114 -15.40 7.94 -8.40
CA THR A 114 -15.56 8.64 -7.12
C THR A 114 -14.98 10.07 -7.12
N HIS A 115 -14.52 10.59 -8.26
CA HIS A 115 -13.82 11.88 -8.41
C HIS A 115 -12.66 12.07 -7.42
N LYS A 116 -12.00 10.98 -7.02
CA LYS A 116 -10.87 10.99 -6.06
C LYS A 116 -9.52 10.66 -6.71
N ILE A 117 -9.42 10.66 -8.05
CA ILE A 117 -8.20 10.29 -8.78
C ILE A 117 -7.00 11.19 -8.44
N SER A 118 -7.24 12.45 -8.08
CA SER A 118 -6.21 13.43 -7.74
C SER A 118 -5.85 13.46 -6.24
N TYR A 119 -6.38 12.53 -5.46
CA TYR A 119 -6.03 12.43 -4.04
C TYR A 119 -4.66 11.76 -3.85
N TYR A 120 -4.08 11.94 -2.65
CA TYR A 120 -2.74 11.43 -2.31
C TYR A 120 -2.56 9.91 -2.55
N HIS A 121 -3.57 9.08 -2.22
CA HIS A 121 -3.46 7.63 -2.39
C HIS A 121 -3.31 7.20 -3.86
N PRO A 122 -4.12 7.65 -4.84
CA PRO A 122 -3.89 7.36 -6.26
C PRO A 122 -2.57 7.91 -6.77
N ILE A 123 -2.19 9.14 -6.41
CA ILE A 123 -0.92 9.74 -6.87
C ILE A 123 0.27 8.91 -6.42
N ILE A 124 0.36 8.56 -5.13
CA ILE A 124 1.41 7.69 -4.59
C ILE A 124 1.34 6.31 -5.25
N GLY A 125 0.12 5.79 -5.46
CA GLY A 125 -0.12 4.53 -6.16
C GLY A 125 0.47 4.50 -7.56
N PHE A 126 0.28 5.55 -8.36
CA PHE A 126 0.89 5.67 -9.69
C PHE A 126 2.42 5.69 -9.64
N ILE A 127 3.01 6.40 -8.67
CA ILE A 127 4.46 6.44 -8.49
C ILE A 127 5.00 5.04 -8.14
N VAL A 128 4.35 4.34 -7.20
CA VAL A 128 4.76 3.01 -6.75
C VAL A 128 4.63 1.98 -7.88
N VAL A 129 3.45 1.90 -8.51
CA VAL A 129 3.20 0.91 -9.57
C VAL A 129 4.05 1.21 -10.80
N GLY A 130 4.14 2.47 -11.23
CA GLY A 130 4.99 2.88 -12.34
C GLY A 130 6.46 2.60 -12.07
N GLY A 131 6.94 2.91 -10.86
CA GLY A 131 8.30 2.63 -10.43
C GLY A 131 8.64 1.13 -10.39
N LEU A 132 7.70 0.29 -9.94
CA LEU A 132 7.86 -1.16 -9.92
C LEU A 132 7.76 -1.77 -11.31
N LEU A 133 6.80 -1.32 -12.12
CA LEU A 133 6.55 -1.90 -13.44
C LEU A 133 7.64 -1.57 -14.45
N LEU A 134 8.13 -0.32 -14.45
CA LEU A 134 9.11 0.14 -15.44
C LEU A 134 10.55 -0.17 -15.03
N PHE A 135 10.93 0.15 -13.78
CA PHE A 135 12.33 0.05 -13.38
C PHE A 135 12.74 -1.33 -12.90
N GLN A 136 11.88 -2.05 -12.15
CA GLN A 136 12.26 -3.32 -11.53
C GLN A 136 12.61 -4.43 -12.54
N PRO A 137 11.80 -4.71 -13.56
CA PRO A 137 12.14 -5.74 -14.55
C PRO A 137 13.40 -5.40 -15.33
N LEU A 138 13.56 -4.13 -15.75
CA LEU A 138 14.72 -3.67 -16.53
C LEU A 138 16.01 -3.80 -15.72
N MET A 139 16.02 -3.26 -14.49
CA MET A 139 17.21 -3.32 -13.63
C MET A 139 17.55 -4.77 -13.24
N GLY A 140 16.53 -5.59 -13.00
CA GLY A 140 16.70 -7.02 -12.72
C GLY A 140 17.31 -7.77 -13.91
N LEU A 141 16.81 -7.53 -15.11
CA LEU A 141 17.33 -8.12 -16.34
C LEU A 141 18.78 -7.70 -16.62
N TYR A 142 19.07 -6.40 -16.60
CA TYR A 142 20.43 -5.89 -16.81
C TYR A 142 21.41 -6.42 -15.75
N SER A 143 20.99 -6.50 -14.50
CA SER A 143 21.78 -7.11 -13.43
C SER A 143 22.09 -8.59 -13.71
N HIS A 144 21.11 -9.35 -14.18
CA HIS A 144 21.27 -10.77 -14.50
C HIS A 144 22.20 -10.99 -15.68
N LEU A 145 22.03 -10.25 -16.78
CA LEU A 145 22.88 -10.31 -17.97
C LEU A 145 24.31 -9.91 -17.65
N HIS A 146 24.52 -8.85 -16.87
CA HIS A 146 25.86 -8.44 -16.44
C HIS A 146 26.55 -9.53 -15.61
N PHE A 147 25.83 -10.14 -14.66
CA PHE A 147 26.36 -11.21 -13.83
C PHE A 147 26.72 -12.45 -14.65
N GLN A 148 25.89 -12.82 -15.63
CA GLN A 148 26.21 -13.93 -16.54
C GLN A 148 27.49 -13.70 -17.35
N LYS A 149 27.72 -12.45 -17.79
CA LYS A 149 28.89 -12.08 -18.62
C LYS A 149 30.16 -11.92 -17.81
N ASN A 150 30.07 -11.27 -16.63
CA ASN A 150 31.28 -10.78 -15.91
C ASN A 150 31.52 -11.52 -14.57
N GLY A 151 30.57 -12.35 -14.08
CA GLY A 151 30.68 -13.02 -12.78
C GLY A 151 30.58 -12.10 -11.56
N THR A 152 30.39 -10.79 -11.75
CA THR A 152 30.40 -9.76 -10.71
C THR A 152 29.07 -9.03 -10.59
N LYS A 153 28.78 -8.45 -9.42
CA LYS A 153 27.58 -7.64 -9.19
C LYS A 153 27.72 -6.28 -9.88
N SER A 154 26.70 -5.91 -10.66
CA SER A 154 26.64 -4.61 -11.33
C SER A 154 26.00 -3.53 -10.46
N VAL A 155 26.15 -2.26 -10.86
CA VAL A 155 25.41 -1.13 -10.27
C VAL A 155 23.89 -1.36 -10.37
N PHE A 156 23.42 -1.94 -11.46
CA PHE A 156 22.01 -2.29 -11.66
C PHE A 156 21.48 -3.23 -10.56
N ALA A 157 22.31 -4.13 -10.03
CA ALA A 157 21.92 -5.00 -8.92
C ALA A 157 21.68 -4.21 -7.61
N TYR A 158 22.44 -3.15 -7.37
CA TYR A 158 22.25 -2.27 -6.22
C TYR A 158 21.00 -1.41 -6.40
N VAL A 159 20.84 -0.79 -7.56
CA VAL A 159 19.66 0.04 -7.89
C VAL A 159 18.39 -0.80 -7.79
N HIS A 160 18.35 -1.98 -8.43
CA HIS A 160 17.22 -2.90 -8.36
C HIS A 160 16.80 -3.20 -6.91
N ARG A 161 17.74 -3.53 -6.04
CA ARG A 161 17.46 -3.88 -4.65
C ARG A 161 16.96 -2.69 -3.83
N TRP A 162 17.64 -1.54 -3.92
CA TRP A 162 17.27 -0.38 -3.12
C TRP A 162 15.97 0.27 -3.60
N TRP A 163 15.84 0.43 -4.90
CA TRP A 163 14.60 0.92 -5.50
C TRP A 163 13.39 0.05 -5.14
N GLY A 164 13.54 -1.27 -5.27
CA GLY A 164 12.48 -2.22 -4.89
C GLY A 164 12.06 -2.09 -3.43
N ARG A 165 13.02 -1.96 -2.51
CA ARG A 165 12.74 -1.75 -1.08
C ARG A 165 11.95 -0.47 -0.82
N ILE A 166 12.39 0.64 -1.41
CA ILE A 166 11.72 1.94 -1.26
C ILE A 166 10.28 1.85 -1.79
N MET A 167 10.10 1.29 -2.98
CA MET A 167 8.77 1.17 -3.58
C MET A 167 7.84 0.25 -2.80
N VAL A 168 8.32 -0.86 -2.27
CA VAL A 168 7.52 -1.78 -1.44
C VAL A 168 7.11 -1.10 -0.13
N ILE A 169 8.03 -0.42 0.56
CA ILE A 169 7.71 0.31 1.80
C ILE A 169 6.67 1.40 1.52
N LEU A 170 6.90 2.20 0.48
CA LEU A 170 5.96 3.25 0.08
C LEU A 170 4.59 2.68 -0.31
N GLY A 171 4.56 1.53 -0.98
CA GLY A 171 3.34 0.83 -1.34
C GLY A 171 2.56 0.30 -0.14
N ILE A 172 3.26 -0.24 0.87
CA ILE A 172 2.63 -0.66 2.13
C ILE A 172 2.03 0.54 2.87
N ILE A 173 2.75 1.65 2.98
CA ILE A 173 2.22 2.89 3.56
C ILE A 173 0.99 3.36 2.77
N ASN A 174 1.08 3.34 1.45
CA ASN A 174 -0.03 3.74 0.58
C ASN A 174 -1.28 2.86 0.73
N GLY A 175 -1.12 1.57 1.03
CA GLY A 175 -2.24 0.69 1.36
C GLY A 175 -3.02 1.17 2.60
N GLY A 176 -2.32 1.56 3.67
CA GLY A 176 -2.92 2.18 4.84
C GLY A 176 -3.65 3.50 4.52
N LEU A 177 -3.05 4.34 3.66
CA LEU A 177 -3.69 5.57 3.18
C LEU A 177 -4.95 5.28 2.33
N GLY A 178 -4.95 4.17 1.59
CA GLY A 178 -6.12 3.71 0.83
C GLY A 178 -7.31 3.36 1.72
N PHE A 179 -7.09 2.64 2.82
CA PHE A 179 -8.14 2.38 3.82
C PHE A 179 -8.71 3.68 4.40
N ARG A 180 -7.83 4.64 4.71
CA ARG A 180 -8.27 5.95 5.21
C ARG A 180 -9.10 6.71 4.16
N LEU A 181 -8.68 6.69 2.88
CA LEU A 181 -9.40 7.36 1.80
C LEU A 181 -10.77 6.73 1.53
N ALA A 182 -10.88 5.41 1.64
CA ALA A 182 -12.11 4.67 1.44
C ALA A 182 -13.09 4.81 2.63
N GLY A 183 -12.58 5.12 3.82
CA GLY A 183 -13.35 5.25 5.06
C GLY A 183 -13.36 3.95 5.87
N ILE A 184 -12.57 3.93 6.95
CA ILE A 184 -12.47 2.77 7.85
C ILE A 184 -13.80 2.54 8.56
N GLY A 185 -14.26 1.29 8.57
CA GLY A 185 -15.54 0.89 9.16
C GLY A 185 -16.72 0.98 8.22
N LEU A 186 -16.54 1.51 7.00
CA LEU A 186 -17.58 1.58 5.98
C LEU A 186 -17.70 0.28 5.17
N PRO A 187 -18.79 0.09 4.39
CA PRO A 187 -18.94 -1.04 3.49
C PRO A 187 -17.74 -1.15 2.53
N GLY A 188 -17.10 -2.33 2.50
CA GLY A 188 -15.90 -2.59 1.71
C GLY A 188 -14.58 -2.34 2.43
N THR A 189 -14.57 -1.66 3.59
CA THR A 189 -13.39 -1.40 4.41
C THR A 189 -13.63 -1.68 5.90
N PRO A 190 -14.02 -2.92 6.28
CA PRO A 190 -14.28 -3.25 7.66
C PRO A 190 -13.00 -3.11 8.50
N VAL A 191 -13.13 -2.75 9.78
CA VAL A 191 -12.01 -2.61 10.72
C VAL A 191 -11.14 -3.87 10.75
N GLY A 192 -11.76 -5.05 10.67
CA GLY A 192 -11.05 -6.33 10.61
C GLY A 192 -10.09 -6.44 9.42
N ALA A 193 -10.43 -5.88 8.25
CA ALA A 193 -9.54 -5.85 7.08
C ALA A 193 -8.33 -4.95 7.33
N VAL A 194 -8.51 -3.80 7.98
CA VAL A 194 -7.41 -2.89 8.35
C VAL A 194 -6.47 -3.56 9.35
N VAL A 195 -7.01 -4.24 10.35
CA VAL A 195 -6.23 -4.98 11.35
C VAL A 195 -5.46 -6.12 10.68
N ALA A 196 -6.13 -6.94 9.86
CA ALA A 196 -5.50 -8.03 9.14
C ALA A 196 -4.37 -7.53 8.23
N TYR A 197 -4.59 -6.46 7.47
CA TYR A 197 -3.56 -5.82 6.66
C TYR A 197 -2.36 -5.37 7.49
N SER A 198 -2.59 -4.68 8.61
CA SER A 198 -1.54 -4.16 9.46
C SER A 198 -0.70 -5.27 10.11
N VAL A 199 -1.36 -6.34 10.56
CA VAL A 199 -0.69 -7.52 11.15
C VAL A 199 0.17 -8.22 10.09
N VAL A 200 -0.39 -8.51 8.92
CA VAL A 200 0.35 -9.17 7.84
C VAL A 200 1.54 -8.33 7.37
N ALA A 201 1.34 -7.03 7.16
CA ALA A 201 2.42 -6.11 6.78
C ALA A 201 3.52 -6.07 7.86
N GLY A 202 3.14 -5.98 9.14
CA GLY A 202 4.08 -5.98 10.27
C GLY A 202 4.90 -7.27 10.35
N VAL A 203 4.27 -8.43 10.21
CA VAL A 203 4.94 -9.73 10.22
C VAL A 203 5.93 -9.85 9.05
N ILE A 204 5.52 -9.49 7.85
CA ILE A 204 6.37 -9.59 6.66
C ILE A 204 7.55 -8.62 6.72
N ILE A 205 7.33 -7.37 7.15
CA ILE A 205 8.41 -6.39 7.34
C ILE A 205 9.41 -6.90 8.38
N SER A 206 8.93 -7.43 9.50
CA SER A 206 9.77 -7.98 10.56
C SER A 206 10.59 -9.18 10.07
N ALA A 207 9.96 -10.11 9.37
CA ALA A 207 10.65 -11.26 8.77
C ALA A 207 11.71 -10.81 7.75
N TYR A 208 11.39 -9.82 6.92
CA TYR A 208 12.32 -9.26 5.95
C TYR A 208 13.53 -8.61 6.64
N LEU A 209 13.32 -7.81 7.70
CA LEU A 209 14.41 -7.19 8.46
C LEU A 209 15.32 -8.23 9.11
N VAL A 210 14.76 -9.27 9.73
CA VAL A 210 15.54 -10.37 10.32
C VAL A 210 16.42 -11.03 9.26
N VAL A 211 15.86 -11.35 8.09
CA VAL A 211 16.59 -12.00 6.99
C VAL A 211 17.72 -11.10 6.46
N VAL A 212 17.48 -9.80 6.35
CA VAL A 212 18.51 -8.83 5.91
C VAL A 212 19.64 -8.73 6.93
N ILE A 213 19.31 -8.61 8.22
CA ILE A 213 20.30 -8.50 9.30
C ILE A 213 21.16 -9.77 9.36
N VAL A 214 20.53 -10.95 9.43
CA VAL A 214 21.25 -12.23 9.49
C VAL A 214 22.11 -12.46 8.24
N GLY A 215 21.61 -12.11 7.05
CA GLY A 215 22.37 -12.22 5.80
C GLY A 215 23.59 -11.32 5.80
N THR A 216 23.47 -10.11 6.32
CA THR A 216 24.60 -9.16 6.41
C THR A 216 25.64 -9.61 7.41
N THR A 217 25.23 -10.07 8.61
CA THR A 217 26.18 -10.54 9.64
C THR A 217 26.96 -11.77 9.19
N ARG A 218 26.33 -12.71 8.47
CA ARG A 218 27.03 -13.88 7.89
C ARG A 218 28.07 -13.47 6.87
N GLN A 219 27.77 -12.51 5.98
CA GLN A 219 28.73 -12.02 4.98
C GLN A 219 29.95 -11.36 5.63
N VAL A 220 29.76 -10.57 6.68
CA VAL A 220 30.86 -9.92 7.43
C VAL A 220 31.72 -10.96 8.16
N ALA A 221 31.12 -12.00 8.73
CA ALA A 221 31.86 -13.07 9.40
C ALA A 221 32.76 -13.85 8.42
N HIS A 222 32.24 -14.20 7.23
CA HIS A 222 33.05 -14.90 6.20
C HIS A 222 34.15 -14.03 5.55
N ALA A 223 34.05 -12.71 5.61
CA ALA A 223 35.10 -11.83 5.08
C ALA A 223 36.28 -11.63 6.03
N LYS A 224 36.16 -12.09 7.29
CA LYS A 224 37.21 -12.00 8.33
C LYS A 224 37.99 -13.31 8.52
N THR A 225 37.54 -14.40 7.94
CA THR A 225 38.22 -15.71 7.90
C THR A 225 38.98 -15.87 6.58
#